data_8b2f3821b015b180ff8dc022a0f5f3cb
#
_entry.id   8b2f3821b015b180ff8dc022a0f5f3cb
#
_cell.length_a   1.000
_cell.length_b   1.000
_cell.length_c   1.000
_cell.angle_alpha   90.00
_cell.angle_beta   90.00
_cell.angle_gamma   90.00
#
_symmetry.space_group_name_H-M   'P 1'
#
loop_
_entity.id
_entity.type
_entity.pdbx_description
1 polymer ?
#
loop_
_entity_poly.entity_id
_entity_poly.type
_entity_poly.pdbx_seq_one_letter_code
_entity_poly.pdbx_strand_id
1 'polypeptide(L)'
;VPGLIADVVVLLAERLDERGLLATSTEELASELDLDVELICESRCVLQLLEPRGIGAQNAIDAMLLQAANDPDLQLIEQLLRVHLKELSRNKLPDVARSLLLSVDELQELMQRVSSLNPRPAADFGEAENLPVQPDAFVWLQDGAVRVALDDESLPDLQVNAEYAALAGDRRTE
;
A
#
# COMPACT_ATOMS: atom_id res chain seq x y z
N VAL A 1 -30.87 10.65 16.05
CA VAL A 1 -29.59 9.98 16.19
C VAL A 1 -28.71 9.95 14.92
N PRO A 2 -29.16 10.45 13.76
CA PRO A 2 -28.29 10.48 12.55
C PRO A 2 -27.04 11.34 12.72
N GLY A 3 -27.04 12.36 13.59
CA GLY A 3 -25.86 13.18 13.88
C GLY A 3 -24.74 12.42 14.57
N LEU A 4 -25.08 11.59 15.56
CA LEU A 4 -24.10 10.83 16.33
C LEU A 4 -23.34 9.80 15.47
N ILE A 5 -24.06 9.11 14.56
CA ILE A 5 -23.41 8.18 13.61
C ILE A 5 -22.42 8.94 12.71
N ALA A 6 -22.83 10.12 12.20
CA ALA A 6 -21.94 10.93 11.36
C ALA A 6 -20.67 11.37 12.10
N ASP A 7 -20.80 11.80 13.35
CA ASP A 7 -19.66 12.19 14.19
C ASP A 7 -18.71 11.00 14.42
N VAL A 8 -19.26 9.82 14.69
CA VAL A 8 -18.46 8.60 14.86
C VAL A 8 -17.81 8.17 13.56
N VAL A 9 -18.47 8.31 12.41
CA VAL A 9 -17.87 8.04 11.09
C VAL A 9 -16.64 8.91 10.86
N VAL A 10 -16.69 10.20 11.23
CA VAL A 10 -15.53 11.10 11.15
C VAL A 10 -14.40 10.60 12.05
N LEU A 11 -14.70 10.23 13.30
CA LEU A 11 -13.70 9.67 14.21
C LEU A 11 -13.06 8.38 13.69
N LEU A 12 -13.84 7.52 13.03
CA LEU A 12 -13.32 6.30 12.41
C LEU A 12 -12.47 6.62 11.16
N ALA A 13 -12.84 7.64 10.38
CA ALA A 13 -12.09 8.08 9.22
C ALA A 13 -10.70 8.63 9.60
N GLU A 14 -10.57 9.34 10.72
CA GLU A 14 -9.29 9.83 11.23
C GLU A 14 -8.34 8.71 11.69
N ARG A 15 -8.85 7.49 11.88
CA ARG A 15 -8.07 6.31 12.31
C ARG A 15 -7.72 5.38 11.17
N LEU A 16 -8.08 5.73 9.94
CA LEU A 16 -7.66 4.97 8.76
C LEU A 16 -6.15 5.05 8.58
N ASP A 17 -5.56 3.94 8.15
CA ASP A 17 -4.18 3.92 7.72
C ASP A 17 -4.01 4.58 6.31
N GLU A 18 -2.77 4.74 5.85
CA GLU A 18 -2.43 5.29 4.53
C GLU A 18 -3.06 4.52 3.35
N ARG A 19 -3.52 3.31 3.59
CA ARG A 19 -4.20 2.45 2.59
C ARG A 19 -5.72 2.62 2.64
N GLY A 20 -6.24 3.31 3.66
CA GLY A 20 -7.67 3.46 3.92
C GLY A 20 -8.27 2.28 4.68
N LEU A 21 -7.44 1.51 5.39
CA LEU A 21 -7.89 0.36 6.17
C LEU A 21 -8.03 0.75 7.65
N LEU A 22 -8.98 0.11 8.33
CA LEU A 22 -9.23 0.23 9.75
C LEU A 22 -8.97 -1.13 10.40
N ALA A 23 -7.70 -1.41 10.69
CA ALA A 23 -7.25 -2.71 11.18
C ALA A 23 -7.75 -3.04 12.59
N THR A 24 -8.04 -2.02 13.41
CA THR A 24 -8.56 -2.15 14.77
C THR A 24 -9.94 -2.81 14.76
N SER A 25 -10.16 -3.78 15.66
CA SER A 25 -11.45 -4.45 15.77
C SER A 25 -12.54 -3.51 16.29
N THR A 26 -13.81 -3.88 16.05
CA THR A 26 -14.96 -3.08 16.49
C THR A 26 -15.01 -2.98 18.01
N GLU A 27 -14.65 -4.06 18.70
CA GLU A 27 -14.62 -4.15 20.17
C GLU A 27 -13.51 -3.29 20.78
N GLU A 28 -12.32 -3.28 20.16
CA GLU A 28 -11.21 -2.42 20.58
C GLU A 28 -11.55 -0.95 20.39
N LEU A 29 -12.12 -0.59 19.24
CA LEU A 29 -12.57 0.78 18.95
C LEU A 29 -13.65 1.25 19.95
N ALA A 30 -14.61 0.39 20.27
CA ALA A 30 -15.65 0.68 21.25
C ALA A 30 -15.06 0.95 22.64
N SER A 31 -14.08 0.14 23.06
CA SER A 31 -13.39 0.31 24.33
C SER A 31 -12.52 1.57 24.36
N GLU A 32 -11.80 1.89 23.29
CA GLU A 32 -10.95 3.07 23.20
C GLU A 32 -11.73 4.39 23.19
N LEU A 33 -12.90 4.38 22.53
CA LEU A 33 -13.74 5.57 22.36
C LEU A 33 -14.79 5.72 23.47
N ASP A 34 -14.91 4.74 24.37
CA ASP A 34 -15.96 4.64 25.38
C ASP A 34 -17.36 4.75 24.76
N LEU A 35 -17.56 4.04 23.64
CA LEU A 35 -18.80 4.00 22.87
C LEU A 35 -19.36 2.59 22.80
N ASP A 36 -20.65 2.51 22.48
CA ASP A 36 -21.33 1.22 22.28
C ASP A 36 -20.78 0.50 21.02
N VAL A 37 -20.58 -0.81 21.12
CA VAL A 37 -20.09 -1.67 20.02
C VAL A 37 -21.06 -1.61 18.83
N GLU A 38 -22.38 -1.58 19.08
CA GLU A 38 -23.40 -1.48 18.05
C GLU A 38 -23.26 -0.17 17.25
N LEU A 39 -23.02 0.94 17.94
CA LEU A 39 -22.82 2.25 17.32
C LEU A 39 -21.55 2.27 16.43
N ILE A 40 -20.46 1.67 16.90
CA ILE A 40 -19.24 1.53 16.11
C ILE A 40 -19.47 0.66 14.88
N CYS A 41 -20.20 -0.45 15.04
CA CYS A 41 -20.51 -1.34 13.93
C CYS A 41 -21.36 -0.64 12.85
N GLU A 42 -22.43 0.07 13.25
CA GLU A 42 -23.27 0.85 12.34
C GLU A 42 -22.45 1.95 11.63
N SER A 43 -21.65 2.68 12.39
CA SER A 43 -20.80 3.74 11.83
C SER A 43 -19.76 3.21 10.86
N ARG A 44 -19.16 2.05 11.14
CA ARG A 44 -18.25 1.35 10.23
C ARG A 44 -18.95 0.92 8.95
N CYS A 45 -20.18 0.40 9.04
CA CYS A 45 -20.98 0.07 7.87
C CYS A 45 -21.25 1.31 7.01
N VAL A 46 -21.55 2.45 7.62
CA VAL A 46 -21.75 3.71 6.89
C VAL A 46 -20.44 4.17 6.24
N LEU A 47 -19.30 4.09 6.94
CA LEU A 47 -17.98 4.41 6.38
C LEU A 47 -17.67 3.58 5.14
N GLN A 48 -17.95 2.27 5.17
CA GLN A 48 -17.71 1.34 4.07
C GLN A 48 -18.62 1.56 2.84
N LEU A 49 -19.71 2.32 2.99
CA LEU A 49 -20.58 2.73 1.86
C LEU A 49 -20.02 3.96 1.13
N LEU A 50 -19.06 4.68 1.71
CA LEU A 50 -18.46 5.85 1.11
C LEU A 50 -17.47 5.46 0.00
N GLU A 51 -17.11 6.44 -0.82
CA GLU A 51 -16.03 6.29 -1.82
C GLU A 51 -14.69 6.79 -1.25
N PRO A 52 -13.60 6.10 -1.56
CA PRO A 52 -13.47 4.94 -2.46
C PRO A 52 -13.98 3.65 -1.84
N ARG A 53 -14.61 2.78 -2.67
CA ARG A 53 -15.13 1.49 -2.19
C ARG A 53 -14.04 0.65 -1.57
N GLY A 54 -14.35 0.02 -0.42
CA GLY A 54 -13.39 -0.77 0.35
C GLY A 54 -12.70 -0.01 1.47
N ILE A 55 -12.96 1.31 1.61
CA ILE A 55 -12.47 2.11 2.75
C ILE A 55 -13.06 1.59 4.07
N GLY A 56 -12.29 1.69 5.16
CA GLY A 56 -12.71 1.22 6.48
C GLY A 56 -12.77 -0.31 6.64
N ALA A 57 -12.29 -1.06 5.64
CA ALA A 57 -12.12 -2.51 5.73
C ALA A 57 -11.04 -2.87 6.75
N GLN A 58 -11.12 -4.05 7.35
CA GLN A 58 -10.18 -4.48 8.37
C GLN A 58 -8.81 -4.85 7.79
N ASN A 59 -8.80 -5.36 6.57
CA ASN A 59 -7.58 -5.75 5.86
C ASN A 59 -7.80 -5.65 4.33
N ALA A 60 -6.73 -5.85 3.57
CA ALA A 60 -6.75 -5.75 2.11
C ALA A 60 -7.72 -6.72 1.43
N ILE A 61 -7.87 -7.95 1.97
CA ILE A 61 -8.81 -8.94 1.42
C ILE A 61 -10.25 -8.45 1.62
N ASP A 62 -10.58 -7.97 2.81
CA ASP A 62 -11.92 -7.44 3.11
C ASP A 62 -12.22 -6.19 2.26
N ALA A 63 -11.21 -5.33 2.00
CA ALA A 63 -11.37 -4.19 1.09
C ALA A 63 -11.72 -4.63 -0.34
N MET A 64 -11.07 -5.67 -0.85
CA MET A 64 -11.39 -6.24 -2.16
C MET A 64 -12.78 -6.88 -2.18
N LEU A 65 -13.17 -7.59 -1.11
CA LEU A 65 -14.50 -8.22 -1.01
C LEU A 65 -15.63 -7.18 -0.94
N LEU A 66 -15.43 -6.05 -0.25
CA LEU A 66 -16.38 -4.94 -0.26
C LEU A 66 -16.56 -4.34 -1.66
N GLN A 67 -15.49 -4.25 -2.46
CA GLN A 67 -15.56 -3.81 -3.85
C GLN A 67 -16.30 -4.83 -4.73
N ALA A 68 -16.11 -6.13 -4.48
CA ALA A 68 -16.75 -7.22 -5.19
C ALA A 68 -18.17 -7.55 -4.69
N ALA A 69 -18.75 -6.78 -3.77
CA ALA A 69 -20.03 -7.11 -3.11
C ALA A 69 -21.20 -7.36 -4.07
N ASN A 70 -21.16 -6.78 -5.28
CA ASN A 70 -22.19 -6.96 -6.31
C ASN A 70 -21.79 -7.97 -7.41
N ASP A 71 -20.62 -8.63 -7.27
CA ASP A 71 -20.18 -9.62 -8.25
C ASP A 71 -20.99 -10.94 -8.06
N PRO A 72 -21.50 -11.54 -9.13
CA PRO A 72 -22.26 -12.79 -9.04
C PRO A 72 -21.45 -13.95 -8.46
N ASP A 73 -20.12 -13.90 -8.59
CA ASP A 73 -19.20 -14.93 -8.12
C ASP A 73 -18.49 -14.55 -6.82
N LEU A 74 -19.08 -13.66 -6.00
CA LEU A 74 -18.52 -13.18 -4.74
C LEU A 74 -17.98 -14.31 -3.84
N GLN A 75 -18.73 -15.42 -3.74
CA GLN A 75 -18.31 -16.57 -2.92
C GLN A 75 -17.01 -17.23 -3.45
N LEU A 76 -16.88 -17.32 -4.77
CA LEU A 76 -15.67 -17.86 -5.41
C LEU A 76 -14.49 -16.90 -5.23
N ILE A 77 -14.71 -15.60 -5.34
CA ILE A 77 -13.70 -14.55 -5.07
C ILE A 77 -13.24 -14.63 -3.61
N GLU A 78 -14.16 -14.77 -2.67
CA GLU A 78 -13.84 -14.91 -1.24
C GLU A 78 -12.99 -16.15 -0.98
N GLN A 79 -13.38 -17.32 -1.51
CA GLN A 79 -12.61 -18.56 -1.37
C GLN A 79 -11.22 -18.41 -2.00
N LEU A 80 -11.12 -17.79 -3.18
CA LEU A 80 -9.88 -17.56 -3.87
C LEU A 80 -8.92 -16.70 -3.03
N LEU A 81 -9.42 -15.60 -2.47
CA LEU A 81 -8.61 -14.64 -1.70
C LEU A 81 -8.27 -15.15 -0.30
N ARG A 82 -9.20 -15.81 0.42
CA ARG A 82 -8.96 -16.24 1.79
C ARG A 82 -8.21 -17.57 1.89
N VAL A 83 -8.46 -18.50 0.97
CA VAL A 83 -7.96 -19.88 1.07
C VAL A 83 -6.80 -20.14 0.10
N HIS A 84 -6.92 -19.69 -1.15
CA HIS A 84 -6.02 -20.11 -2.25
C HIS A 84 -4.93 -19.10 -2.64
N LEU A 85 -4.78 -18.01 -1.89
CA LEU A 85 -3.79 -16.97 -2.22
C LEU A 85 -2.35 -17.51 -2.28
N LYS A 86 -2.02 -18.46 -1.40
CA LYS A 86 -0.67 -19.08 -1.36
C LYS A 86 -0.43 -20.01 -2.55
N GLU A 87 -1.43 -20.74 -2.99
CA GLU A 87 -1.38 -21.60 -4.17
C GLU A 87 -1.25 -20.76 -5.45
N LEU A 88 -2.00 -19.67 -5.52
CA LEU A 88 -1.91 -18.71 -6.64
C LEU A 88 -0.52 -18.08 -6.73
N SER A 89 0.06 -17.65 -5.62
CA SER A 89 1.42 -17.09 -5.61
C SER A 89 2.49 -18.08 -6.07
N ARG A 90 2.21 -19.38 -6.00
CA ARG A 90 3.07 -20.46 -6.49
C ARG A 90 2.70 -20.93 -7.89
N ASN A 91 1.79 -20.24 -8.56
CA ASN A 91 1.28 -20.55 -9.89
C ASN A 91 0.66 -21.95 -10.04
N LYS A 92 0.02 -22.46 -8.97
CA LYS A 92 -0.64 -23.77 -8.95
C LYS A 92 -2.09 -23.70 -9.46
N LEU A 93 -2.29 -23.08 -10.62
CA LEU A 93 -3.63 -22.83 -11.18
C LEU A 93 -4.49 -24.11 -11.35
N PRO A 94 -3.96 -25.26 -11.84
CA PRO A 94 -4.78 -26.46 -11.99
C PRO A 94 -5.30 -27.04 -10.66
N ASP A 95 -4.52 -26.90 -9.57
CA ASP A 95 -4.95 -27.39 -8.26
C ASP A 95 -6.03 -26.51 -7.66
N VAL A 96 -5.89 -25.18 -7.80
CA VAL A 96 -6.90 -24.21 -7.38
C VAL A 96 -8.20 -24.38 -8.19
N ALA A 97 -8.12 -24.50 -9.52
CA ALA A 97 -9.28 -24.72 -10.39
C ALA A 97 -10.07 -25.98 -9.97
N ARG A 98 -9.34 -27.09 -9.73
CA ARG A 98 -9.97 -28.34 -9.25
C ARG A 98 -10.65 -28.18 -7.88
N SER A 99 -10.01 -27.41 -6.97
CA SER A 99 -10.56 -27.16 -5.63
C SER A 99 -11.85 -26.35 -5.68
N LEU A 100 -11.92 -25.39 -6.60
CA LEU A 100 -13.09 -24.52 -6.79
C LEU A 100 -14.14 -25.11 -7.77
N LEU A 101 -13.89 -26.33 -8.31
CA LEU A 101 -14.72 -26.97 -9.32
C LEU A 101 -14.86 -26.13 -10.62
N LEU A 102 -13.82 -25.41 -10.97
CA LEU A 102 -13.73 -24.59 -12.17
C LEU A 102 -12.77 -25.21 -13.20
N SER A 103 -12.95 -24.84 -14.46
CA SER A 103 -11.91 -25.02 -15.46
C SER A 103 -10.77 -23.99 -15.25
N VAL A 104 -9.62 -24.23 -15.86
CA VAL A 104 -8.50 -23.28 -15.77
C VAL A 104 -8.84 -21.96 -16.42
N ASP A 105 -9.62 -21.96 -17.50
CA ASP A 105 -10.04 -20.76 -18.23
C ASP A 105 -11.00 -19.92 -17.37
N GLU A 106 -12.02 -20.56 -16.74
CA GLU A 106 -12.92 -19.87 -15.80
C GLU A 106 -12.17 -19.28 -14.59
N LEU A 107 -11.16 -20.00 -14.07
CA LEU A 107 -10.31 -19.47 -13.01
C LEU A 107 -9.51 -18.24 -13.49
N GLN A 108 -9.01 -18.23 -14.72
CA GLN A 108 -8.31 -17.10 -15.28
C GLN A 108 -9.20 -15.87 -15.44
N GLU A 109 -10.44 -16.05 -15.90
CA GLU A 109 -11.44 -14.97 -15.95
C GLU A 109 -11.75 -14.41 -14.57
N LEU A 110 -11.92 -15.30 -13.57
CA LEU A 110 -12.12 -14.88 -12.18
C LEU A 110 -10.92 -14.09 -11.65
N MET A 111 -9.70 -14.55 -11.90
CA MET A 111 -8.47 -13.86 -11.52
C MET A 111 -8.34 -12.49 -12.20
N GLN A 112 -8.74 -12.35 -13.45
CA GLN A 112 -8.72 -11.06 -14.14
C GLN A 112 -9.67 -10.06 -13.47
N ARG A 113 -10.85 -10.47 -13.04
CA ARG A 113 -11.76 -9.62 -12.26
C ARG A 113 -11.16 -9.25 -10.91
N VAL A 114 -10.60 -10.21 -10.20
CA VAL A 114 -9.92 -9.98 -8.91
C VAL A 114 -8.75 -9.02 -9.04
N SER A 115 -7.99 -9.08 -10.15
CA SER A 115 -6.86 -8.18 -10.40
C SER A 115 -7.26 -6.71 -10.60
N SER A 116 -8.53 -6.45 -10.93
CA SER A 116 -9.07 -5.08 -11.04
C SER A 116 -9.46 -4.47 -9.69
N LEU A 117 -9.52 -5.27 -8.61
CA LEU A 117 -9.87 -4.80 -7.28
C LEU A 117 -8.66 -4.14 -6.61
N ASN A 118 -8.90 -3.05 -5.88
CA ASN A 118 -7.84 -2.28 -5.23
C ASN A 118 -7.67 -2.71 -3.77
N PRO A 119 -6.52 -3.32 -3.38
CA PRO A 119 -6.26 -3.71 -1.99
C PRO A 119 -5.90 -2.52 -1.08
N ARG A 120 -5.75 -1.31 -1.64
CA ARG A 120 -5.37 -0.08 -0.95
C ARG A 120 -6.28 1.07 -1.40
N PRO A 121 -7.55 1.09 -0.97
CA PRO A 121 -8.56 2.00 -1.51
C PRO A 121 -8.20 3.50 -1.38
N ALA A 122 -7.46 3.88 -0.35
CA ALA A 122 -7.07 5.28 -0.13
C ALA A 122 -5.66 5.65 -0.64
N ALA A 123 -4.96 4.77 -1.37
CA ALA A 123 -3.60 5.04 -1.84
C ALA A 123 -3.49 6.31 -2.72
N ASP A 124 -4.55 6.65 -3.45
CA ASP A 124 -4.59 7.83 -4.32
C ASP A 124 -4.90 9.14 -3.57
N PHE A 125 -5.30 9.06 -2.28
CA PHE A 125 -5.62 10.22 -1.43
C PHE A 125 -4.49 10.58 -0.46
N GLY A 126 -3.52 9.70 -0.25
CA GLY A 126 -2.30 10.00 0.47
C GLY A 126 -1.47 11.00 -0.34
N GLU A 127 -0.98 12.06 0.30
CA GLU A 127 0.14 12.79 -0.25
C GLU A 127 1.28 11.76 -0.41
N ALA A 128 1.52 11.35 -1.64
CA ALA A 128 2.75 10.66 -1.94
C ALA A 128 3.87 11.66 -1.61
N GLU A 129 4.44 11.57 -0.41
CA GLU A 129 5.80 12.05 -0.20
C GLU A 129 6.67 11.23 -1.17
N ASN A 130 6.65 11.65 -2.42
CA ASN A 130 7.72 11.33 -3.34
C ASN A 130 8.95 12.06 -2.78
N LEU A 131 9.59 11.46 -1.79
CA LEU A 131 10.95 11.82 -1.42
C LEU A 131 11.74 11.69 -2.72
N PRO A 132 12.25 12.80 -3.27
CA PRO A 132 13.04 12.71 -4.48
C PRO A 132 14.20 11.77 -4.18
N VAL A 133 14.17 10.60 -4.84
CA VAL A 133 15.29 9.67 -4.76
C VAL A 133 16.43 10.33 -5.52
N GLN A 134 17.43 10.84 -4.79
CA GLN A 134 18.63 11.37 -5.39
C GLN A 134 19.43 10.16 -5.90
N PRO A 135 19.66 10.05 -7.21
CA PRO A 135 20.39 8.91 -7.75
C PRO A 135 21.89 9.07 -7.42
N ASP A 136 22.54 8.00 -7.00
CA ASP A 136 23.99 7.97 -6.78
C ASP A 136 24.78 8.02 -8.11
N ALA A 137 24.18 7.56 -9.20
CA ALA A 137 24.79 7.53 -10.52
C ALA A 137 23.76 7.56 -11.64
N PHE A 138 24.11 8.21 -12.73
CA PHE A 138 23.35 8.23 -13.99
C PHE A 138 23.98 7.27 -14.98
N VAL A 139 23.17 6.42 -15.61
CA VAL A 139 23.62 5.48 -16.65
C VAL A 139 22.81 5.71 -17.92
N TRP A 140 23.48 5.98 -19.04
CA TRP A 140 22.80 6.14 -20.33
C TRP A 140 23.60 5.48 -21.48
N LEU A 141 22.90 5.25 -22.58
CA LEU A 141 23.50 4.71 -23.78
C LEU A 141 23.81 5.85 -24.74
N GLN A 142 25.09 5.97 -25.18
CA GLN A 142 25.51 6.94 -26.17
C GLN A 142 26.38 6.24 -27.22
N ASP A 143 26.01 6.35 -28.50
CA ASP A 143 26.72 5.75 -29.62
C ASP A 143 26.99 4.23 -29.48
N GLY A 144 26.03 3.49 -28.88
CA GLY A 144 26.16 2.06 -28.61
C GLY A 144 27.07 1.69 -27.44
N ALA A 145 27.64 2.68 -26.73
CA ALA A 145 28.43 2.48 -25.52
C ALA A 145 27.66 2.93 -24.28
N VAL A 146 27.80 2.20 -23.17
CA VAL A 146 27.25 2.59 -21.87
C VAL A 146 28.11 3.68 -21.27
N ARG A 147 27.49 4.80 -20.91
CA ARG A 147 28.12 5.90 -20.17
C ARG A 147 27.58 5.90 -18.75
N VAL A 148 28.46 6.20 -17.80
CA VAL A 148 28.14 6.31 -16.36
C VAL A 148 28.69 7.63 -15.86
N ALA A 149 27.86 8.42 -15.15
CA ALA A 149 28.28 9.59 -14.39
C ALA A 149 27.79 9.42 -12.95
N LEU A 150 28.65 9.77 -12.00
CA LEU A 150 28.26 9.84 -10.59
C LEU A 150 27.53 11.16 -10.32
N ASP A 151 26.61 11.16 -9.38
CA ASP A 151 26.00 12.39 -8.88
C ASP A 151 26.93 12.98 -7.79
N ASP A 152 27.73 13.96 -8.17
CA ASP A 152 28.68 14.62 -7.27
C ASP A 152 28.05 15.85 -6.56
N GLU A 153 26.77 16.19 -6.81
CA GLU A 153 26.12 17.37 -6.22
C GLU A 153 26.00 17.30 -4.69
N SER A 154 25.96 16.07 -4.13
CA SER A 154 25.90 15.85 -2.69
C SER A 154 27.28 15.81 -2.00
N LEU A 155 28.36 15.76 -2.76
CA LEU A 155 29.70 15.72 -2.19
C LEU A 155 30.21 17.13 -1.87
N PRO A 156 30.75 17.37 -0.65
CA PRO A 156 31.32 18.64 -0.32
C PRO A 156 32.59 18.88 -1.17
N ASP A 157 32.70 20.10 -1.70
CA ASP A 157 33.88 20.53 -2.46
C ASP A 157 35.07 20.60 -1.52
N LEU A 158 36.02 19.66 -1.68
CA LEU A 158 37.23 19.59 -0.83
C LEU A 158 38.32 20.48 -1.40
N GLN A 159 38.62 21.58 -0.70
CA GLN A 159 39.74 22.48 -1.05
C GLN A 159 40.84 22.39 0.01
N VAL A 160 42.04 22.27 -0.47
CA VAL A 160 43.20 22.35 0.43
C VAL A 160 43.49 23.82 0.73
N ASN A 161 43.40 24.19 2.02
CA ASN A 161 43.76 25.55 2.43
C ASN A 161 45.25 25.79 2.19
N ALA A 162 45.57 26.79 1.35
CA ALA A 162 46.93 27.11 0.95
C ALA A 162 47.84 27.49 2.11
N GLU A 163 47.31 28.11 3.18
CA GLU A 163 48.07 28.46 4.38
C GLU A 163 48.51 27.24 5.16
N TYR A 164 47.62 26.24 5.34
CA TYR A 164 47.96 24.98 6.01
C TYR A 164 48.88 24.10 5.15
N ALA A 165 48.77 24.15 3.84
CA ALA A 165 49.68 23.45 2.92
C ALA A 165 51.10 24.00 3.00
N ALA A 166 51.26 25.33 3.10
CA ALA A 166 52.53 25.98 3.28
C ALA A 166 53.19 25.63 4.63
N LEU A 167 52.40 25.60 5.72
CA LEU A 167 52.86 25.21 7.06
C LEU A 167 53.29 23.74 7.14
N ALA A 168 52.62 22.85 6.38
CA ALA A 168 52.99 21.44 6.31
C ALA A 168 54.27 21.19 5.50
N GLY A 169 54.55 22.04 4.51
CA GLY A 169 55.80 22.00 3.71
C GLY A 169 57.07 22.39 4.51
N ASP A 170 56.93 23.30 5.46
CA ASP A 170 58.06 23.84 6.23
C ASP A 170 58.59 22.87 7.33
N ARG A 171 57.82 21.83 7.68
CA ARG A 171 58.20 20.81 8.68
C ARG A 171 59.03 19.64 8.12
N ARG A 172 59.42 19.65 6.85
CA ARG A 172 60.24 18.60 6.22
C ARG A 172 61.70 18.93 6.07
N THR A 173 62.18 20.00 6.71
CA THR A 173 63.60 20.46 6.60
C THR A 173 64.28 20.50 7.96
N GLU A 174 63.95 19.64 8.92
CA GLU A 174 64.78 19.34 10.09
C GLU A 174 65.05 17.85 10.24
#